data_09e65a13091b4046dcffdc9d39a25c67
#
_entry.id   09e65a13091b4046dcffdc9d39a25c67
#
_cell.length_a   1.000
_cell.length_b   1.000
_cell.length_c   1.000
_cell.angle_alpha   90.00
_cell.angle_beta   90.00
_cell.angle_gamma   90.00
#
_symmetry.space_group_name_H-M   'P 1'
#
loop_
_entity.id
_entity.type
_entity.pdbx_description
1 polymer ?
#
loop_
_entity_poly.entity_id
_entity_poly.type
_entity_poly.pdbx_seq_one_letter_code
_entity_poly.pdbx_strand_id
1 'polypeptide(L)'
;MNKTIFVAATVLAVLAAVPATAQTAPAVAMPKGDAVNGAKVFNQCKACHVVDKGVNRVGPSLFGVVGRKAGTVANYKYSAANQKSGALWTEATLNKYLEAPMKFMPGTKMAFAGLRKPQDRADVIAYLKTKG
;
A
#
# COMPACT_ATOMS: atom_id res chain seq x y z
N MET A 1 -69.92 -47.52 3.31
CA MET A 1 -68.95 -47.09 2.33
C MET A 1 -68.43 -45.74 2.79
N ASN A 2 -67.32 -45.74 3.59
CA ASN A 2 -66.77 -44.50 4.14
C ASN A 2 -65.60 -44.09 3.26
N LYS A 3 -65.72 -42.92 2.66
CA LYS A 3 -64.59 -42.30 1.90
C LYS A 3 -63.78 -41.38 2.84
N THR A 4 -62.59 -41.83 3.19
CA THR A 4 -61.69 -41.05 3.98
C THR A 4 -60.93 -40.11 3.02
N ILE A 5 -61.08 -38.78 3.21
CA ILE A 5 -60.39 -37.76 2.44
C ILE A 5 -59.11 -37.44 3.18
N PHE A 6 -57.91 -37.75 2.56
CA PHE A 6 -56.61 -37.33 3.05
C PHE A 6 -56.34 -35.91 2.53
N VAL A 7 -56.33 -34.95 3.44
CA VAL A 7 -55.82 -33.59 3.13
C VAL A 7 -54.31 -33.58 3.32
N ALA A 8 -53.58 -33.49 2.21
CA ALA A 8 -52.13 -33.31 2.24
C ALA A 8 -51.84 -31.83 2.52
N ALA A 9 -51.26 -31.54 3.68
CA ALA A 9 -50.78 -30.23 4.04
C ALA A 9 -49.36 -30.03 3.45
N THR A 10 -49.25 -29.20 2.42
CA THR A 10 -47.98 -28.82 1.83
C THR A 10 -47.36 -27.71 2.67
N VAL A 11 -46.30 -28.02 3.42
CA VAL A 11 -45.53 -27.03 4.17
C VAL A 11 -44.53 -26.37 3.19
N LEU A 12 -44.78 -25.12 2.84
CA LEU A 12 -43.83 -24.29 2.07
C LEU A 12 -42.76 -23.78 3.01
N ALA A 13 -41.53 -24.32 2.92
CA ALA A 13 -40.39 -23.81 3.63
C ALA A 13 -39.85 -22.56 2.89
N VAL A 14 -40.09 -21.39 3.46
CA VAL A 14 -39.47 -20.12 2.97
C VAL A 14 -38.05 -20.08 3.47
N LEU A 15 -37.07 -20.33 2.58
CA LEU A 15 -35.63 -20.05 2.84
C LEU A 15 -35.44 -18.53 2.81
N ALA A 16 -35.31 -17.92 3.96
CA ALA A 16 -34.87 -16.54 4.08
C ALA A 16 -33.36 -16.46 3.73
N ALA A 17 -33.03 -15.90 2.57
CA ALA A 17 -31.65 -15.58 2.22
C ALA A 17 -31.17 -14.44 3.11
N VAL A 18 -30.20 -14.72 4.02
CA VAL A 18 -29.56 -13.72 4.84
C VAL A 18 -28.53 -13.03 3.93
N PRO A 19 -28.59 -11.69 3.73
CA PRO A 19 -27.56 -11.00 2.96
C PRO A 19 -26.22 -11.09 3.71
N ALA A 20 -25.22 -11.67 3.08
CA ALA A 20 -23.83 -11.65 3.57
C ALA A 20 -23.33 -10.20 3.51
N THR A 21 -23.37 -9.51 4.63
CA THR A 21 -22.67 -8.22 4.76
C THR A 21 -21.17 -8.50 4.71
N ALA A 22 -20.54 -8.16 3.60
CA ALA A 22 -19.10 -8.15 3.48
C ALA A 22 -18.55 -7.14 4.50
N GLN A 23 -18.07 -7.65 5.64
CA GLN A 23 -17.34 -6.85 6.62
C GLN A 23 -16.00 -6.49 5.99
N THR A 24 -15.91 -5.27 5.45
CA THR A 24 -14.63 -4.65 5.11
C THR A 24 -13.88 -4.48 6.43
N ALA A 25 -12.85 -5.28 6.66
CA ALA A 25 -11.97 -5.10 7.81
C ALA A 25 -11.49 -3.65 7.82
N PRO A 26 -11.53 -2.94 8.96
CA PRO A 26 -11.08 -1.55 9.02
C PRO A 26 -9.62 -1.51 8.55
N ALA A 27 -9.35 -0.71 7.54
CA ALA A 27 -7.97 -0.42 7.14
C ALA A 27 -7.28 0.17 8.38
N VAL A 28 -6.26 -0.54 8.89
CA VAL A 28 -5.49 -0.06 10.04
C VAL A 28 -4.92 1.30 9.65
N ALA A 29 -5.42 2.36 10.28
CA ALA A 29 -4.97 3.71 10.01
C ALA A 29 -3.47 3.80 10.30
N MET A 30 -2.73 4.42 9.38
CA MET A 30 -1.30 4.65 9.57
C MET A 30 -1.10 5.53 10.83
N PRO A 31 -0.17 5.20 11.73
CA PRO A 31 0.10 6.03 12.90
C PRO A 31 0.58 7.42 12.48
N LYS A 32 0.49 8.39 13.38
CA LYS A 32 1.05 9.74 13.15
C LYS A 32 2.57 9.64 13.03
N GLY A 33 3.13 10.14 11.94
CA GLY A 33 4.56 10.13 11.69
C GLY A 33 5.28 11.31 12.35
N ASP A 34 6.53 11.08 12.74
CA ASP A 34 7.47 12.06 13.28
C ASP A 34 8.64 12.23 12.29
N ALA A 35 8.81 13.44 11.74
CA ALA A 35 9.85 13.70 10.74
C ALA A 35 11.28 13.62 11.29
N VAL A 36 11.48 13.91 12.61
CA VAL A 36 12.79 13.83 13.26
C VAL A 36 13.23 12.36 13.38
N ASN A 37 12.33 11.50 13.83
CA ASN A 37 12.57 10.06 13.84
C ASN A 37 12.67 9.51 12.41
N GLY A 38 11.86 10.02 11.49
CA GLY A 38 11.90 9.66 10.08
C GLY A 38 13.27 9.92 9.44
N ALA A 39 13.96 10.99 9.82
CA ALA A 39 15.33 11.23 9.36
C ALA A 39 16.30 10.13 9.82
N LYS A 40 16.09 9.55 11.01
CA LYS A 40 16.88 8.40 11.50
C LYS A 40 16.54 7.12 10.73
N VAL A 41 15.25 6.86 10.49
CA VAL A 41 14.81 5.72 9.68
C VAL A 41 15.36 5.83 8.26
N PHE A 42 15.40 7.03 7.68
CA PHE A 42 15.92 7.30 6.34
C PHE A 42 17.40 6.92 6.17
N ASN A 43 18.17 6.76 7.24
CA ASN A 43 19.54 6.25 7.14
C ASN A 43 19.63 4.89 6.43
N GLN A 44 18.59 4.06 6.49
CA GLN A 44 18.52 2.80 5.76
C GLN A 44 18.33 3.00 4.23
N CYS A 45 17.92 4.17 3.80
CA CYS A 45 17.67 4.51 2.41
C CYS A 45 18.88 5.21 1.76
N LYS A 46 19.75 5.84 2.57
CA LYS A 46 20.87 6.70 2.13
C LYS A 46 21.94 5.98 1.31
N ALA A 47 22.04 4.65 1.45
CA ALA A 47 22.97 3.87 0.63
C ALA A 47 22.65 4.00 -0.87
N CYS A 48 21.36 4.18 -1.22
CA CYS A 48 20.90 4.22 -2.60
C CYS A 48 20.22 5.54 -2.99
N HIS A 49 19.67 6.28 -2.04
CA HIS A 49 18.84 7.47 -2.29
C HIS A 49 19.40 8.73 -1.62
N VAL A 50 19.07 9.87 -2.23
CA VAL A 50 19.22 11.19 -1.64
C VAL A 50 17.90 11.95 -1.74
N VAL A 51 17.76 13.03 -0.98
CA VAL A 51 16.59 13.92 -1.01
C VAL A 51 16.90 15.26 -1.71
N ASP A 52 18.00 15.31 -2.45
CA ASP A 52 18.39 16.49 -3.22
C ASP A 52 17.71 16.48 -4.58
N LYS A 53 17.18 17.65 -4.99
CA LYS A 53 16.48 17.79 -6.27
C LYS A 53 17.41 17.49 -7.45
N GLY A 54 16.96 16.58 -8.33
CA GLY A 54 17.68 16.24 -9.56
C GLY A 54 18.93 15.38 -9.37
N VAL A 55 19.23 14.95 -8.15
CA VAL A 55 20.39 14.11 -7.87
C VAL A 55 19.99 12.66 -7.78
N ASN A 56 20.34 11.85 -8.78
CA ASN A 56 20.14 10.39 -8.77
C ASN A 56 21.42 9.68 -8.31
N ARG A 57 21.24 8.55 -7.61
CA ARG A 57 22.31 7.63 -7.22
C ARG A 57 21.97 6.21 -7.72
N VAL A 58 22.26 5.19 -6.94
CA VAL A 58 21.80 3.81 -7.23
C VAL A 58 20.27 3.78 -7.39
N GLY A 59 19.56 4.53 -6.54
CA GLY A 59 18.14 4.82 -6.66
C GLY A 59 17.87 6.26 -7.14
N PRO A 60 16.63 6.57 -7.55
CA PRO A 60 16.24 7.92 -7.94
C PRO A 60 16.23 8.87 -6.74
N SER A 61 16.34 10.17 -7.01
CA SER A 61 16.09 11.20 -6.01
C SER A 61 14.70 11.04 -5.38
N LEU A 62 14.64 11.14 -4.05
CA LEU A 62 13.38 11.15 -3.30
C LEU A 62 12.88 12.57 -2.98
N PHE A 63 13.52 13.60 -3.54
CA PHE A 63 13.00 14.96 -3.45
C PHE A 63 11.58 15.02 -4.07
N GLY A 64 10.60 15.53 -3.32
CA GLY A 64 9.21 15.63 -3.79
C GLY A 64 8.55 14.27 -4.12
N VAL A 65 8.97 13.18 -3.47
CA VAL A 65 8.42 11.85 -3.76
C VAL A 65 6.96 11.71 -3.34
N VAL A 66 6.54 12.35 -2.25
CA VAL A 66 5.15 12.29 -1.78
C VAL A 66 4.25 13.05 -2.76
N GLY A 67 3.26 12.36 -3.32
CA GLY A 67 2.38 12.89 -4.37
C GLY A 67 2.92 12.72 -5.80
N ARG A 68 4.14 12.20 -5.99
CA ARG A 68 4.73 11.99 -7.32
C ARG A 68 4.30 10.66 -7.93
N LYS A 69 4.15 10.64 -9.26
CA LYS A 69 3.92 9.39 -10.00
C LYS A 69 5.19 8.54 -10.06
N ALA A 70 5.04 7.23 -9.91
CA ALA A 70 6.15 6.29 -10.04
C ALA A 70 6.80 6.35 -11.43
N GLY A 71 8.11 6.16 -11.49
CA GLY A 71 8.83 6.10 -12.75
C GLY A 71 9.08 7.44 -13.45
N THR A 72 8.89 8.59 -12.77
CA THR A 72 8.91 9.92 -13.43
C THR A 72 10.11 10.81 -13.10
N VAL A 73 11.07 10.36 -12.29
CA VAL A 73 12.29 11.15 -12.06
C VAL A 73 13.12 11.21 -13.32
N ALA A 74 13.47 12.42 -13.74
CA ALA A 74 14.27 12.63 -14.93
C ALA A 74 15.66 11.98 -14.82
N ASN A 75 16.17 11.50 -15.94
CA ASN A 75 17.52 10.93 -16.06
C ASN A 75 17.78 9.71 -15.14
N TYR A 76 16.74 9.02 -14.69
CA TYR A 76 16.87 7.77 -13.94
C TYR A 76 16.32 6.58 -14.74
N LYS A 77 17.10 5.50 -14.84
CA LYS A 77 16.71 4.29 -15.55
C LYS A 77 15.93 3.35 -14.64
N TYR A 78 14.62 3.49 -14.63
CA TYR A 78 13.72 2.64 -13.85
C TYR A 78 13.63 1.20 -14.37
N SER A 79 13.18 0.26 -13.52
CA SER A 79 12.72 -1.05 -13.96
C SER A 79 11.43 -0.93 -14.79
N ALA A 80 11.19 -1.90 -15.66
CA ALA A 80 9.92 -1.99 -16.41
C ALA A 80 8.71 -2.05 -15.45
N ALA A 81 8.85 -2.76 -14.33
CA ALA A 81 7.81 -2.83 -13.30
C ALA A 81 7.45 -1.46 -12.74
N ASN A 82 8.46 -0.63 -12.44
CA ASN A 82 8.23 0.71 -11.90
C ASN A 82 7.57 1.63 -12.93
N GLN A 83 8.05 1.61 -14.19
CA GLN A 83 7.50 2.41 -15.29
C GLN A 83 6.04 2.09 -15.60
N LYS A 84 5.68 0.79 -15.53
CA LYS A 84 4.32 0.29 -15.83
C LYS A 84 3.38 0.33 -14.64
N SER A 85 3.86 0.56 -13.43
CA SER A 85 3.05 0.43 -12.20
C SER A 85 1.89 1.42 -12.14
N GLY A 86 2.04 2.61 -12.73
CA GLY A 86 1.06 3.68 -12.65
C GLY A 86 0.82 4.22 -11.22
N ALA A 87 1.59 3.76 -10.24
CA ALA A 87 1.40 4.12 -8.84
C ALA A 87 1.62 5.63 -8.62
N LEU A 88 0.74 6.23 -7.83
CA LEU A 88 0.94 7.55 -7.27
C LEU A 88 1.46 7.38 -5.83
N TRP A 89 2.59 7.98 -5.52
CA TRP A 89 3.24 7.87 -4.20
C TRP A 89 2.53 8.71 -3.14
N THR A 90 1.25 8.43 -2.91
CA THR A 90 0.54 8.96 -1.74
C THR A 90 1.12 8.38 -0.46
N GLU A 91 0.85 8.99 0.69
CA GLU A 91 1.27 8.45 1.99
C GLU A 91 0.79 7.00 2.18
N ALA A 92 -0.46 6.72 1.81
CA ALA A 92 -1.04 5.37 1.89
C ALA A 92 -0.34 4.38 0.96
N THR A 93 -0.01 4.80 -0.28
CA THR A 93 0.70 3.95 -1.24
C THR A 93 2.14 3.69 -0.78
N LEU A 94 2.83 4.73 -0.29
CA LEU A 94 4.17 4.61 0.27
C LEU A 94 4.19 3.68 1.50
N ASN A 95 3.20 3.79 2.38
CA ASN A 95 3.10 2.89 3.54
C ASN A 95 3.03 1.43 3.12
N LYS A 96 2.18 1.09 2.15
CA LYS A 96 2.06 -0.27 1.61
C LYS A 96 3.34 -0.71 0.88
N TYR A 97 3.92 0.17 0.06
CA TYR A 97 5.14 -0.11 -0.68
C TYR A 97 6.32 -0.38 0.25
N LEU A 98 6.54 0.48 1.24
CA LEU A 98 7.65 0.38 2.17
C LEU A 98 7.54 -0.82 3.13
N GLU A 99 6.37 -1.40 3.29
CA GLU A 99 6.22 -2.64 4.07
C GLU A 99 6.92 -3.82 3.41
N ALA A 100 6.76 -3.98 2.09
CA ALA A 100 7.35 -5.08 1.33
C ALA A 100 7.50 -4.67 -0.16
N PRO A 101 8.54 -3.89 -0.52
CA PRO A 101 8.66 -3.30 -1.87
C PRO A 101 8.64 -4.32 -3.01
N MET A 102 9.33 -5.45 -2.84
CA MET A 102 9.38 -6.49 -3.87
C MET A 102 8.05 -7.23 -4.04
N LYS A 103 7.24 -7.32 -2.97
CA LYS A 103 5.89 -7.90 -3.04
C LYS A 103 4.90 -6.93 -3.65
N PHE A 104 5.01 -5.64 -3.32
CA PHE A 104 4.15 -4.59 -3.88
C PHE A 104 4.41 -4.38 -5.37
N MET A 105 5.67 -4.44 -5.79
CA MET A 105 6.09 -4.19 -7.17
C MET A 105 7.06 -5.29 -7.64
N PRO A 106 6.55 -6.48 -8.03
CA PRO A 106 7.37 -7.56 -8.56
C PRO A 106 8.17 -7.09 -9.79
N GLY A 107 9.47 -7.37 -9.81
CA GLY A 107 10.38 -6.92 -10.86
C GLY A 107 10.97 -5.52 -10.61
N THR A 108 10.75 -4.93 -9.44
CA THR A 108 11.49 -3.72 -9.04
C THR A 108 13.00 -4.00 -8.94
N LYS A 109 13.80 -2.98 -9.23
CA LYS A 109 15.26 -3.02 -9.00
C LYS A 109 15.65 -2.74 -7.55
N MET A 110 14.74 -2.26 -6.73
CA MET A 110 14.99 -1.93 -5.34
C MET A 110 15.07 -3.19 -4.49
N ALA A 111 16.28 -3.58 -4.13
CA ALA A 111 16.56 -4.75 -3.29
C ALA A 111 16.49 -4.38 -1.80
N PHE A 112 15.31 -3.99 -1.32
CA PHE A 112 15.07 -3.61 0.07
C PHE A 112 13.99 -4.49 0.69
N ALA A 113 14.27 -5.05 1.87
CA ALA A 113 13.37 -5.99 2.53
C ALA A 113 12.07 -5.34 3.05
N GLY A 114 12.08 -4.01 3.20
CA GLY A 114 10.95 -3.24 3.73
C GLY A 114 11.10 -2.88 5.21
N LEU A 115 10.19 -2.02 5.66
CA LEU A 115 10.06 -1.56 7.05
C LEU A 115 8.86 -2.26 7.69
N ARG A 116 9.10 -3.22 8.56
CA ARG A 116 8.02 -4.01 9.19
C ARG A 116 7.20 -3.21 10.19
N LYS A 117 7.84 -2.27 10.91
CA LYS A 117 7.18 -1.45 11.92
C LYS A 117 6.33 -0.36 11.27
N PRO A 118 5.01 -0.30 11.50
CA PRO A 118 4.14 0.74 10.96
C PRO A 118 4.61 2.16 11.34
N GLN A 119 5.16 2.34 12.56
CA GLN A 119 5.66 3.63 13.02
C GLN A 119 6.87 4.09 12.20
N ASP A 120 7.84 3.21 11.91
CA ASP A 120 9.00 3.56 11.10
C ASP A 120 8.58 4.01 9.68
N ARG A 121 7.55 3.38 9.11
CA ARG A 121 6.98 3.79 7.81
C ARG A 121 6.33 5.17 7.89
N ALA A 122 5.53 5.40 8.91
CA ALA A 122 4.89 6.69 9.13
C ALA A 122 5.93 7.81 9.32
N ASP A 123 6.95 7.55 10.12
CA ASP A 123 8.02 8.51 10.42
C ASP A 123 8.83 8.88 9.18
N VAL A 124 9.28 7.89 8.39
CA VAL A 124 10.04 8.17 7.16
C VAL A 124 9.20 8.87 6.11
N ILE A 125 7.91 8.56 6.00
CA ILE A 125 6.99 9.27 5.10
C ILE A 125 6.84 10.73 5.55
N ALA A 126 6.67 10.99 6.86
CA ALA A 126 6.63 12.34 7.40
C ALA A 126 7.91 13.12 7.10
N TYR A 127 9.08 12.49 7.24
CA TYR A 127 10.36 13.08 6.83
C TYR A 127 10.41 13.41 5.35
N LEU A 128 10.02 12.48 4.48
CA LEU A 128 10.03 12.68 3.03
C LEU A 128 9.10 13.82 2.58
N LYS A 129 7.98 14.03 3.27
CA LYS A 129 7.08 15.18 3.03
C LYS A 129 7.76 16.52 3.24
N THR A 130 8.79 16.60 4.08
CA THR A 130 9.56 17.83 4.31
C THR A 130 10.59 18.10 3.21
N LYS A 131 10.70 17.23 2.20
CA LYS A 131 11.73 17.27 1.14
C LYS A 131 11.18 17.63 -0.24
N GLY A 132 10.25 18.55 -0.31
CA GLY A 132 9.74 19.09 -1.57
C GLY A 132 8.25 19.22 -1.65
#